data_465875392bcfb804b9f9a7e0c7cf8a1b
#
_entry.id   465875392bcfb804b9f9a7e0c7cf8a1b
#
_cell.length_a   1.000
_cell.length_b   1.000
_cell.length_c   1.000
_cell.angle_alpha   90.00
_cell.angle_beta   90.00
_cell.angle_gamma   90.00
#
_symmetry.space_group_name_H-M   'P 1'
#
loop_
_entity.id
_entity.type
_entity.pdbx_description
1 polymer ?
#
loop_
_entity_poly.entity_id
_entity_poly.type
_entity_poly.pdbx_seq_one_letter_code
_entity_poly.pdbx_strand_id
1 'polypeptide(L)'
;MINQEKAEQAVRDLLVALGEDADRDGLVETPKRVASMYAELLAGRDTDPSVHLSKRFPVEHSGLLLEKDIPFYSLCEHHLLPFYGVAHIAYLPGKEVVGLSKLARTVETFARRLQLQEQMGEQIADAMMAELATSGVMVVITAEHLCMTMRGVKKPGSKTTTIATRGCFTDDLARQDQVLALIAR
;
A
#
# COMPACT_ATOMS: atom_id res chain seq x y z
N MET A 1 10.68 9.87 12.33
CA MET A 1 10.29 11.11 11.62
C MET A 1 11.33 11.45 10.55
N ILE A 2 10.91 12.01 9.41
CA ILE A 2 11.82 12.44 8.33
C ILE A 2 12.56 13.71 8.79
N ASN A 3 13.87 13.76 8.53
CA ASN A 3 14.66 14.97 8.74
C ASN A 3 14.49 15.88 7.51
N GLN A 4 13.64 16.88 7.63
CA GLN A 4 13.22 17.75 6.54
C GLN A 4 14.41 18.52 5.96
N GLU A 5 15.24 19.14 6.81
CA GLU A 5 16.39 19.92 6.36
C GLU A 5 17.42 19.09 5.57
N LYS A 6 17.71 17.87 6.06
CA LYS A 6 18.58 16.95 5.32
C LYS A 6 17.98 16.50 4.00
N ALA A 7 16.66 16.29 3.95
CA ALA A 7 15.97 15.92 2.74
C ALA A 7 15.98 17.06 1.72
N GLU A 8 15.76 18.29 2.14
CA GLU A 8 15.86 19.50 1.30
C GLU A 8 17.26 19.64 0.70
N GLN A 9 18.31 19.54 1.55
CA GLN A 9 19.68 19.61 1.06
C GLN A 9 20.01 18.50 0.05
N ALA A 10 19.59 17.26 0.33
CA ALA A 10 19.81 16.14 -0.59
C ALA A 10 19.13 16.33 -1.95
N VAL A 11 17.92 16.92 -1.97
CA VAL A 11 17.23 17.25 -3.22
C VAL A 11 17.96 18.37 -3.98
N ARG A 12 18.47 19.39 -3.29
CA ARG A 12 19.27 20.44 -3.90
C ARG A 12 20.54 19.86 -4.54
N ASP A 13 21.24 19.02 -3.80
CA ASP A 13 22.46 18.36 -4.30
C ASP A 13 22.16 17.48 -5.52
N LEU A 14 21.01 16.79 -5.51
CA LEU A 14 20.55 16.00 -6.67
C LEU A 14 20.31 16.89 -7.90
N LEU A 15 19.63 18.03 -7.76
CA LEU A 15 19.40 18.95 -8.86
C LEU A 15 20.71 19.42 -9.50
N VAL A 16 21.67 19.81 -8.67
CA VAL A 16 23.01 20.21 -9.13
C VAL A 16 23.72 19.04 -9.85
N ALA A 17 23.66 17.83 -9.29
CA ALA A 17 24.26 16.64 -9.89
C ALA A 17 23.63 16.25 -11.24
N LEU A 18 22.35 16.61 -11.46
CA LEU A 18 21.65 16.43 -12.73
C LEU A 18 21.97 17.55 -13.74
N GLY A 19 22.77 18.54 -13.37
CA GLY A 19 23.18 19.66 -14.24
C GLY A 19 22.20 20.84 -14.25
N GLU A 20 21.28 20.88 -13.29
CA GLU A 20 20.31 21.99 -13.17
C GLU A 20 20.87 23.14 -12.33
N ASP A 21 20.43 24.37 -12.65
CA ASP A 21 20.61 25.53 -11.78
C ASP A 21 19.53 25.52 -10.70
N ALA A 22 19.91 25.09 -9.49
CA ALA A 22 18.99 24.98 -8.36
C ALA A 22 18.49 26.34 -7.84
N ASP A 23 19.09 27.46 -8.25
CA ASP A 23 18.72 28.81 -7.82
C ASP A 23 17.80 29.54 -8.81
N ARG A 24 17.54 28.97 -9.98
CA ARG A 24 16.60 29.56 -10.95
C ARG A 24 15.16 29.53 -10.39
N ASP A 25 14.34 30.50 -10.78
CA ASP A 25 12.97 30.74 -10.25
C ASP A 25 12.08 29.49 -10.22
N GLY A 26 12.19 28.59 -11.20
CA GLY A 26 11.39 27.37 -11.28
C GLY A 26 11.84 26.26 -10.32
N LEU A 27 13.05 26.32 -9.76
CA LEU A 27 13.66 25.26 -8.93
C LEU A 27 14.00 25.68 -7.50
N VAL A 28 14.10 26.97 -7.21
CA VAL A 28 14.51 27.46 -5.86
C VAL A 28 13.67 26.90 -4.72
N GLU A 29 12.37 26.67 -4.95
CA GLU A 29 11.45 26.09 -3.97
C GLU A 29 11.34 24.55 -4.05
N THR A 30 11.91 23.94 -5.09
CA THR A 30 11.76 22.49 -5.35
C THR A 30 12.29 21.61 -4.23
N PRO A 31 13.47 21.88 -3.62
CA PRO A 31 13.98 21.07 -2.51
C PRO A 31 12.99 20.96 -1.35
N LYS A 32 12.43 22.09 -0.92
CA LYS A 32 11.44 22.15 0.16
C LYS A 32 10.14 21.41 -0.20
N ARG A 33 9.64 21.61 -1.41
CA ARG A 33 8.41 20.95 -1.89
C ARG A 33 8.59 19.44 -1.96
N VAL A 34 9.72 18.95 -2.47
CA VAL A 34 10.00 17.52 -2.56
C VAL A 34 10.19 16.91 -1.19
N ALA A 35 10.90 17.57 -0.28
CA ALA A 35 11.04 17.09 1.10
C ALA A 35 9.69 16.96 1.81
N SER A 36 8.81 17.96 1.66
CA SER A 36 7.44 17.93 2.22
C SER A 36 6.59 16.84 1.58
N MET A 37 6.68 16.66 0.26
CA MET A 37 6.00 15.58 -0.47
C MET A 37 6.41 14.20 0.06
N TYR A 38 7.71 13.94 0.26
CA TYR A 38 8.16 12.66 0.81
C TYR A 38 7.75 12.47 2.27
N ALA A 39 7.66 13.54 3.07
CA ALA A 39 7.14 13.45 4.43
C ALA A 39 5.68 12.97 4.45
N GLU A 40 4.86 13.42 3.49
CA GLU A 40 3.50 12.96 3.31
C GLU A 40 3.44 11.52 2.77
N LEU A 41 4.16 11.23 1.69
CA LEU A 41 4.12 9.93 1.02
C LEU A 41 4.70 8.79 1.87
N LEU A 42 5.52 9.09 2.87
CA LEU A 42 6.13 8.10 3.77
C LEU A 42 5.58 8.16 5.21
N ALA A 43 4.43 8.80 5.41
CA ALA A 43 3.83 8.98 6.75
C ALA A 43 3.43 7.67 7.43
N GLY A 44 3.21 6.60 6.68
CA GLY A 44 2.88 5.26 7.21
C GLY A 44 4.06 4.50 7.80
N ARG A 45 5.31 4.96 7.58
CA ARG A 45 6.52 4.25 8.02
C ARG A 45 6.59 4.03 9.53
N ASP A 46 6.20 5.05 10.29
CA ASP A 46 6.27 5.05 11.75
C ASP A 46 4.89 4.78 12.40
N THR A 47 3.88 4.37 11.59
CA THR A 47 2.53 4.08 12.05
C THR A 47 2.35 2.59 12.31
N ASP A 48 1.84 2.24 13.50
CA ASP A 48 1.44 0.89 13.84
C ASP A 48 0.05 0.59 13.24
N PRO A 49 -0.09 -0.42 12.37
CA PRO A 49 -1.37 -0.77 11.75
C PRO A 49 -2.42 -1.26 12.77
N SER A 50 -2.01 -1.77 13.94
CA SER A 50 -2.90 -2.23 15.02
C SER A 50 -3.86 -1.14 15.47
N VAL A 51 -3.44 0.14 15.43
CA VAL A 51 -4.27 1.31 15.78
C VAL A 51 -5.57 1.35 14.98
N HIS A 52 -5.55 0.91 13.72
CA HIS A 52 -6.75 0.88 12.90
C HIS A 52 -7.62 -0.36 13.17
N LEU A 53 -7.00 -1.50 13.41
CA LEU A 53 -7.68 -2.80 13.55
C LEU A 53 -8.24 -3.05 14.97
N SER A 54 -7.95 -2.18 15.93
CA SER A 54 -8.43 -2.30 17.31
C SER A 54 -9.93 -2.04 17.50
N LYS A 55 -10.55 -1.22 16.61
CA LYS A 55 -11.98 -0.89 16.72
C LYS A 55 -12.83 -1.93 16.01
N ARG A 56 -13.45 -2.81 16.77
CA ARG A 56 -14.24 -3.97 16.32
C ARG A 56 -15.68 -3.86 16.78
N PHE A 57 -16.56 -4.61 16.10
CA PHE A 57 -17.98 -4.68 16.39
C PHE A 57 -18.41 -6.14 16.47
N PRO A 58 -19.20 -6.55 17.48
CA PRO A 58 -19.68 -7.91 17.58
C PRO A 58 -20.67 -8.23 16.46
N VAL A 59 -20.62 -9.49 15.98
CA VAL A 59 -21.57 -10.03 14.99
C VAL A 59 -22.00 -11.43 15.42
N GLU A 60 -23.28 -11.75 15.23
CA GLU A 60 -23.82 -13.06 15.57
C GLU A 60 -23.45 -14.13 14.53
N HIS A 61 -23.48 -13.74 13.26
CA HIS A 61 -23.12 -14.58 12.13
C HIS A 61 -22.24 -13.81 11.17
N SER A 62 -21.15 -14.42 10.73
CA SER A 62 -20.23 -13.83 9.79
C SER A 62 -19.89 -14.80 8.66
N GLY A 63 -20.15 -14.38 7.44
CA GLY A 63 -19.66 -15.02 6.22
C GLY A 63 -18.36 -14.38 5.74
N LEU A 64 -18.00 -14.66 4.51
CA LEU A 64 -16.92 -13.97 3.83
C LEU A 64 -17.21 -12.47 3.73
N LEU A 65 -16.30 -11.65 4.23
CA LEU A 65 -16.31 -10.21 4.04
C LEU A 65 -15.24 -9.85 2.98
N LEU A 66 -15.64 -9.11 1.97
CA LEU A 66 -14.76 -8.59 0.93
C LEU A 66 -14.94 -7.08 0.83
N GLU A 67 -13.88 -6.34 1.10
CA GLU A 67 -13.73 -4.92 0.75
C GLU A 67 -12.87 -4.83 -0.48
N LYS A 68 -13.41 -4.25 -1.57
CA LYS A 68 -12.73 -4.22 -2.87
C LYS A 68 -12.54 -2.80 -3.39
N ASP A 69 -11.66 -2.69 -4.39
CA ASP A 69 -11.38 -1.43 -5.10
C ASP A 69 -10.86 -0.33 -4.17
N ILE A 70 -10.07 -0.70 -3.14
CA ILE A 70 -9.41 0.27 -2.25
C ILE A 70 -8.25 0.91 -3.00
N PRO A 71 -8.35 2.19 -3.43
CA PRO A 71 -7.28 2.82 -4.18
C PRO A 71 -6.09 3.11 -3.26
N PHE A 72 -4.88 3.02 -3.81
CA PHE A 72 -3.67 3.39 -3.09
C PHE A 72 -2.60 3.96 -4.01
N TYR A 73 -1.70 4.73 -3.42
CA TYR A 73 -0.43 5.18 -4.01
C TYR A 73 0.71 4.78 -3.09
N SER A 74 1.79 4.25 -3.67
CA SER A 74 2.99 3.85 -2.94
C SER A 74 4.25 4.22 -3.72
N LEU A 75 5.42 4.08 -3.10
CA LEU A 75 6.71 4.32 -3.72
C LEU A 75 7.52 3.03 -3.79
N CYS A 76 7.92 2.67 -5.01
CA CYS A 76 8.82 1.54 -5.23
C CYS A 76 10.17 1.80 -4.55
N GLU A 77 10.61 0.92 -3.66
CA GLU A 77 11.87 1.09 -2.91
C GLU A 77 13.11 1.07 -3.81
N HIS A 78 13.05 0.44 -5.00
CA HIS A 78 14.18 0.34 -5.90
C HIS A 78 14.49 1.65 -6.65
N HIS A 79 13.47 2.48 -6.92
CA HIS A 79 13.62 3.63 -7.82
C HIS A 79 13.01 4.92 -7.25
N LEU A 80 12.36 4.89 -6.10
CA LEU A 80 11.59 6.00 -5.53
C LEU A 80 10.50 6.54 -6.47
N LEU A 81 10.10 5.74 -7.45
CA LEU A 81 9.02 6.07 -8.37
C LEU A 81 7.70 5.49 -7.87
N PRO A 82 6.57 6.17 -8.14
CA PRO A 82 5.27 5.69 -7.73
C PRO A 82 4.88 4.35 -8.38
N PHE A 83 4.16 3.53 -7.63
CA PHE A 83 3.23 2.54 -8.15
C PHE A 83 1.87 2.76 -7.48
N TYR A 84 0.81 2.51 -8.21
CA TYR A 84 -0.53 2.82 -7.76
C TYR A 84 -1.53 1.85 -8.36
N GLY A 85 -2.65 1.67 -7.68
CA GLY A 85 -3.67 0.74 -8.13
C GLY A 85 -4.76 0.55 -7.10
N VAL A 86 -5.23 -0.68 -6.99
CA VAL A 86 -6.28 -1.08 -6.06
C VAL A 86 -5.87 -2.29 -5.24
N ALA A 87 -6.27 -2.29 -3.99
CA ALA A 87 -6.18 -3.42 -3.09
C ALA A 87 -7.58 -3.95 -2.78
N HIS A 88 -7.70 -5.27 -2.68
CA HIS A 88 -8.91 -5.96 -2.25
C HIS A 88 -8.56 -6.81 -1.04
N ILE A 89 -9.38 -6.76 -0.01
CA ILE A 89 -9.16 -7.50 1.23
C ILE A 89 -10.38 -8.38 1.50
N ALA A 90 -10.17 -9.69 1.49
CA ALA A 90 -11.15 -10.67 1.92
C ALA A 90 -10.72 -11.30 3.24
N TYR A 91 -11.65 -11.48 4.18
CA TYR A 91 -11.38 -12.22 5.40
C TYR A 91 -12.64 -12.93 5.93
N LEU A 92 -12.44 -13.95 6.75
CA LEU A 92 -13.52 -14.65 7.43
C LEU A 92 -13.53 -14.26 8.91
N PRO A 93 -14.42 -13.31 9.28
CA PRO A 93 -14.51 -12.85 10.66
C PRO A 93 -14.87 -14.01 11.62
N GLY A 94 -14.40 -13.90 12.85
CA GLY A 94 -14.89 -14.71 13.97
C GLY A 94 -16.17 -14.12 14.55
N LYS A 95 -16.12 -13.74 15.82
CA LYS A 95 -17.25 -13.12 16.54
C LYS A 95 -17.32 -11.59 16.40
N GLU A 96 -16.34 -11.00 15.73
CA GLU A 96 -16.22 -9.55 15.56
C GLU A 96 -15.80 -9.21 14.15
N VAL A 97 -16.28 -8.06 13.66
CA VAL A 97 -15.84 -7.44 12.40
C VAL A 97 -15.14 -6.11 12.68
N VAL A 98 -14.17 -5.77 11.85
CA VAL A 98 -13.55 -4.45 11.88
C VAL A 98 -14.35 -3.47 11.00
N GLY A 99 -14.37 -2.19 11.36
CA GLY A 99 -15.03 -1.18 10.53
C GLY A 99 -14.42 -1.08 9.14
N LEU A 100 -15.23 -1.01 8.07
CA LEU A 100 -14.78 -1.02 6.67
C LEU A 100 -13.70 0.05 6.39
N SER A 101 -13.89 1.28 6.90
CA SER A 101 -12.90 2.36 6.77
C SER A 101 -11.54 2.03 7.40
N LYS A 102 -11.47 1.05 8.29
CA LYS A 102 -10.22 0.62 8.93
C LYS A 102 -9.39 -0.26 8.02
N LEU A 103 -10.03 -1.04 7.15
CA LEU A 103 -9.37 -1.81 6.11
C LEU A 103 -8.64 -0.88 5.13
N ALA A 104 -9.34 0.16 4.65
CA ALA A 104 -8.72 1.16 3.78
C ALA A 104 -7.55 1.90 4.47
N ARG A 105 -7.68 2.25 5.75
CA ARG A 105 -6.59 2.88 6.52
C ARG A 105 -5.41 1.92 6.74
N THR A 106 -5.64 0.64 6.86
CA THR A 106 -4.57 -0.36 6.95
C THR A 106 -3.80 -0.42 5.63
N VAL A 107 -4.50 -0.47 4.49
CA VAL A 107 -3.86 -0.36 3.17
C VAL A 107 -3.01 0.91 3.08
N GLU A 108 -3.57 2.06 3.44
CA GLU A 108 -2.86 3.35 3.40
C GLU A 108 -1.61 3.36 4.28
N THR A 109 -1.67 2.78 5.48
CA THR A 109 -0.51 2.68 6.39
C THR A 109 0.65 1.92 5.78
N PHE A 110 0.38 0.83 5.07
CA PHE A 110 1.42 0.06 4.40
C PHE A 110 1.84 0.67 3.06
N ALA A 111 0.92 1.28 2.33
CA ALA A 111 1.22 1.94 1.07
C ALA A 111 2.13 3.18 1.24
N ARG A 112 1.95 3.95 2.33
CA ARG A 112 2.78 5.14 2.63
C ARG A 112 4.13 4.80 3.25
N ARG A 113 4.87 3.93 2.55
CA ARG A 113 6.24 3.48 2.87
C ARG A 113 7.01 3.32 1.56
N LEU A 114 8.33 3.13 1.65
CA LEU A 114 9.06 2.53 0.54
C LEU A 114 8.69 1.04 0.50
N GLN A 115 8.19 0.55 -0.62
CA GLN A 115 7.56 -0.77 -0.70
C GLN A 115 7.96 -1.59 -1.93
N LEU A 116 7.80 -2.89 -1.77
CA LEU A 116 7.57 -3.85 -2.84
C LEU A 116 6.09 -4.27 -2.79
N GLN A 117 5.44 -4.34 -3.93
CA GLN A 117 4.01 -4.72 -3.98
C GLN A 117 3.75 -6.07 -3.32
N GLU A 118 4.63 -7.03 -3.53
CA GLU A 118 4.59 -8.38 -2.97
C GLU A 118 4.61 -8.34 -1.44
N GLN A 119 5.54 -7.58 -0.86
CA GLN A 119 5.67 -7.43 0.58
C GLN A 119 4.50 -6.66 1.20
N MET A 120 3.98 -5.67 0.48
CA MET A 120 2.84 -4.88 0.96
C MET A 120 1.61 -5.77 1.20
N GLY A 121 1.30 -6.68 0.27
CA GLY A 121 0.19 -7.63 0.42
C GLY A 121 0.37 -8.56 1.61
N GLU A 122 1.56 -9.13 1.76
CA GLU A 122 1.94 -9.99 2.88
C GLU A 122 1.82 -9.28 4.22
N GLN A 123 2.35 -8.05 4.32
CA GLN A 123 2.30 -7.24 5.55
C GLN A 123 0.87 -6.89 5.96
N ILE A 124 0.00 -6.57 5.00
CA ILE A 124 -1.42 -6.32 5.27
C ILE A 124 -2.09 -7.59 5.80
N ALA A 125 -1.87 -8.73 5.16
CA ALA A 125 -2.45 -10.01 5.58
C ALA A 125 -1.96 -10.42 6.97
N ASP A 126 -0.66 -10.27 7.27
CA ASP A 126 -0.08 -10.57 8.58
C ASP A 126 -0.64 -9.67 9.68
N ALA A 127 -0.75 -8.36 9.44
CA ALA A 127 -1.33 -7.42 10.40
C ALA A 127 -2.79 -7.77 10.71
N MET A 128 -3.58 -8.15 9.71
CA MET A 128 -4.96 -8.56 9.91
C MET A 128 -5.07 -9.87 10.69
N MET A 129 -4.22 -10.86 10.40
CA MET A 129 -4.19 -12.11 11.15
C MET A 129 -3.78 -11.92 12.62
N ALA A 130 -2.81 -11.03 12.86
CA ALA A 130 -2.35 -10.74 14.22
C ALA A 130 -3.40 -10.00 15.07
N GLU A 131 -4.15 -9.09 14.44
CA GLU A 131 -5.04 -8.19 15.18
C GLU A 131 -6.49 -8.65 15.21
N LEU A 132 -6.94 -9.43 14.23
CA LEU A 132 -8.33 -9.85 14.14
C LEU A 132 -8.48 -11.34 14.52
N ALA A 133 -9.55 -11.66 15.24
CA ALA A 133 -9.94 -13.05 15.48
C ALA A 133 -10.57 -13.63 14.19
N THR A 134 -9.76 -13.78 13.14
CA THR A 134 -10.17 -14.29 11.83
C THR A 134 -9.60 -15.67 11.55
N SER A 135 -10.31 -16.52 10.83
CA SER A 135 -9.83 -17.83 10.40
C SER A 135 -8.94 -17.75 9.13
N GLY A 136 -8.96 -16.63 8.42
CA GLY A 136 -8.10 -16.41 7.28
C GLY A 136 -8.30 -15.05 6.61
N VAL A 137 -7.29 -14.65 5.89
CA VAL A 137 -7.22 -13.39 5.13
C VAL A 137 -6.66 -13.67 3.74
N MET A 138 -7.21 -12.99 2.72
CA MET A 138 -6.68 -12.93 1.37
C MET A 138 -6.60 -11.48 0.94
N VAL A 139 -5.43 -11.04 0.49
CA VAL A 139 -5.18 -9.70 -0.04
C VAL A 139 -4.79 -9.82 -1.49
N VAL A 140 -5.50 -9.13 -2.36
CA VAL A 140 -5.21 -9.06 -3.80
C VAL A 140 -4.88 -7.62 -4.14
N ILE A 141 -3.72 -7.37 -4.76
CA ILE A 141 -3.28 -6.04 -5.15
C ILE A 141 -3.02 -6.04 -6.64
N THR A 142 -3.62 -5.10 -7.36
CA THR A 142 -3.34 -4.87 -8.78
C THR A 142 -2.88 -3.44 -8.98
N ALA A 143 -1.66 -3.26 -9.52
CA ALA A 143 -1.04 -1.95 -9.67
C ALA A 143 -0.25 -1.77 -10.95
N GLU A 144 -0.15 -0.53 -11.39
CA GLU A 144 0.76 -0.05 -12.43
C GLU A 144 2.01 0.56 -11.77
N HIS A 145 3.20 0.25 -12.32
CA HIS A 145 4.48 0.68 -11.80
C HIS A 145 5.16 1.66 -12.74
N LEU A 146 5.35 2.92 -12.32
CA LEU A 146 6.02 3.92 -13.17
C LEU A 146 7.49 3.56 -13.46
N CYS A 147 8.14 2.79 -12.60
CA CYS A 147 9.49 2.29 -12.88
C CYS A 147 9.55 1.33 -14.08
N MET A 148 8.42 0.73 -14.49
CA MET A 148 8.29 -0.12 -15.67
C MET A 148 7.69 0.62 -16.87
N THR A 149 6.83 1.62 -16.64
CA THR A 149 6.07 2.24 -17.72
C THR A 149 6.78 3.44 -18.34
N MET A 150 7.36 4.34 -17.54
CA MET A 150 7.95 5.60 -18.02
C MET A 150 9.44 5.50 -18.39
N ARG A 151 10.14 4.47 -17.92
CA ARG A 151 11.57 4.23 -18.15
C ARG A 151 11.88 2.73 -18.20
N GLY A 152 13.12 2.33 -18.44
CA GLY A 152 13.55 0.94 -18.50
C GLY A 152 12.85 0.20 -19.65
N VAL A 153 11.99 -0.76 -19.31
CA VAL A 153 11.30 -1.62 -20.30
C VAL A 153 10.17 -0.92 -21.04
N LYS A 154 9.70 0.24 -20.57
CA LYS A 154 8.71 1.11 -21.22
C LYS A 154 7.45 0.37 -21.67
N LYS A 155 6.72 -0.22 -20.71
CA LYS A 155 5.47 -0.97 -20.95
C LYS A 155 4.26 -0.27 -20.30
N PRO A 156 3.77 0.86 -20.86
CA PRO A 156 2.59 1.54 -20.33
C PRO A 156 1.36 0.64 -20.38
N GLY A 157 0.50 0.72 -19.34
CA GLY A 157 -0.69 -0.11 -19.19
C GLY A 157 -0.44 -1.53 -18.66
N SER A 158 0.83 -1.93 -18.50
CA SER A 158 1.18 -3.19 -17.83
C SER A 158 0.82 -3.10 -16.34
N LYS A 159 0.07 -4.08 -15.84
CA LYS A 159 -0.31 -4.19 -14.42
C LYS A 159 0.25 -5.48 -13.82
N THR A 160 0.69 -5.38 -12.58
CA THR A 160 1.10 -6.54 -11.77
C THR A 160 -0.01 -6.86 -10.79
N THR A 161 -0.40 -8.12 -10.69
CA THR A 161 -1.33 -8.60 -9.66
C THR A 161 -0.58 -9.53 -8.72
N THR A 162 -0.68 -9.28 -7.42
CA THR A 162 -0.12 -10.10 -6.34
C THR A 162 -1.24 -10.57 -5.42
N ILE A 163 -1.09 -11.79 -4.88
CA ILE A 163 -2.06 -12.41 -3.99
C ILE A 163 -1.29 -12.89 -2.75
N ALA A 164 -1.72 -12.43 -1.57
CA ALA A 164 -1.23 -12.90 -0.28
C ALA A 164 -2.36 -13.61 0.46
N THR A 165 -2.11 -14.80 0.98
CA THR A 165 -3.11 -15.61 1.69
C THR A 165 -2.60 -16.02 3.07
N ARG A 166 -3.53 -16.06 4.05
CA ARG A 166 -3.27 -16.56 5.40
C ARG A 166 -4.44 -17.41 5.90
N GLY A 167 -4.12 -18.32 6.80
CA GLY A 167 -5.12 -19.20 7.41
C GLY A 167 -5.85 -20.05 6.39
N CYS A 168 -7.18 -20.14 6.48
CA CYS A 168 -7.99 -21.01 5.63
C CYS A 168 -7.94 -20.68 4.13
N PHE A 169 -7.44 -19.53 3.74
CA PHE A 169 -7.24 -19.21 2.30
C PHE A 169 -5.96 -19.82 1.73
N THR A 170 -5.02 -20.31 2.56
CA THR A 170 -3.73 -20.80 2.05
C THR A 170 -3.89 -22.04 1.18
N ASP A 171 -4.71 -22.98 1.59
CA ASP A 171 -4.87 -24.28 0.91
C ASP A 171 -6.24 -24.50 0.27
N ASP A 172 -7.21 -23.58 0.48
CA ASP A 172 -8.56 -23.67 -0.06
C ASP A 172 -8.69 -22.89 -1.38
N LEU A 173 -8.31 -23.52 -2.49
CA LEU A 173 -8.38 -22.94 -3.83
C LEU A 173 -9.80 -22.54 -4.21
N ALA A 174 -10.82 -23.31 -3.83
CA ALA A 174 -12.21 -22.99 -4.16
C ALA A 174 -12.65 -21.66 -3.51
N ARG A 175 -12.16 -21.38 -2.32
CA ARG A 175 -12.42 -20.13 -1.60
C ARG A 175 -11.64 -18.96 -2.21
N GLN A 176 -10.40 -19.18 -2.64
CA GLN A 176 -9.66 -18.19 -3.41
C GLN A 176 -10.39 -17.83 -4.72
N ASP A 177 -10.84 -18.83 -5.48
CA ASP A 177 -11.59 -18.65 -6.71
C ASP A 177 -12.90 -17.87 -6.47
N GLN A 178 -13.60 -18.14 -5.36
CA GLN A 178 -14.79 -17.38 -4.97
C GLN A 178 -14.47 -15.89 -4.79
N VAL A 179 -13.39 -15.56 -4.08
CA VAL A 179 -12.96 -14.16 -3.87
C VAL A 179 -12.59 -13.51 -5.19
N LEU A 180 -11.80 -14.17 -6.02
CA LEU A 180 -11.38 -13.64 -7.34
C LEU A 180 -12.61 -13.41 -8.26
N ALA A 181 -13.59 -14.31 -8.24
CA ALA A 181 -14.83 -14.14 -8.99
C ALA A 181 -15.67 -12.95 -8.49
N LEU A 182 -15.66 -12.65 -7.18
CA LEU A 182 -16.34 -11.47 -6.62
C LEU A 182 -15.60 -10.17 -6.94
N ILE A 183 -14.28 -10.19 -7.02
CA ILE A 183 -13.46 -9.03 -7.43
C ILE A 183 -13.71 -8.70 -8.91
N ALA A 184 -13.84 -9.69 -9.77
CA ALA A 184 -14.03 -9.53 -11.22
C ALA A 184 -15.43 -8.98 -11.62
N ARG A 185 -16.38 -8.92 -10.70
CA ARG A 185 -17.75 -8.36 -10.91
C ARG A 185 -17.80 -6.86 -10.64
#